data_568d5c77792713a4ae3d9425f4cf0a58
#
_entry.id   568d5c77792713a4ae3d9425f4cf0a58
#
_cell.length_a   1.000
_cell.length_b   1.000
_cell.length_c   1.000
_cell.angle_alpha   90.00
_cell.angle_beta   90.00
_cell.angle_gamma   90.00
#
_symmetry.space_group_name_H-M   'P 1'
#
loop_
_entity.id
_entity.type
_entity.pdbx_description
1 polymer ?
#
loop_
_entity_poly.entity_id
_entity_poly.type
_entity_poly.pdbx_seq_one_letter_code
_entity_poly.pdbx_strand_id
1 'polypeptide(L)'
;MIWIMWIFPEMIYGSAVRSKYPRAIVKAIHTEKAKALPGVVCVLTADDVPGKNKVGHLKQDWDTMIAVGDTTRYLGDAICLVAAETPEILEQAKALVEVEYEKLKPVTCPAEAMEEGAPLVHSTGNILSHEHLVRGNADEVIAASKYKVTRHYETPWTEHAFLEPECAVSMPFDGGVLIYSTDQGTYDTRHETSILLGLPPEKVIVENMLVGGGFGGKEDVTVQHQAALIAYITKRAVKVKLTRKESILVHPKRHPMSIDLTTACDENGRLTAMKAVVVADTGAYASLGGPVLQRACTHAAGPYNYQVIDIDGKAVYTNNPPAGAFRGFGVTQTCFATEMNINLLAEMCGMDPWQFRYLNAIRPGQVLPNGQIADPSTGLAETLEAVKDIYYSHPYVGIGCAMKNAGVGVGLPDTGRVRLIVEGGKVHIHSGASCIGQGVGTVLVQMLAESAGISMDEIEYHRPNTSMAPDSGTTSGSRQTLVTGEACRRAAKDLRRALFEATGRSYEATEMPSAYLSNVMVAKESPETAAVTFTAEEVALLNGKEFYGEYLAKTDKMGADVEYPVSHVAYGYATQLCILKEDGTIEKMVGAMMWEKL
;
A
#
# COMPACT_ATOMS: atom_id res chain seq x y z
N MET A 1 -9.74 -4.69 -18.02
CA MET A 1 -9.34 -4.92 -19.43
C MET A 1 -9.98 -3.96 -20.45
N ILE A 2 -11.03 -3.23 -20.10
CA ILE A 2 -11.78 -2.33 -21.01
C ILE A 2 -10.99 -1.06 -21.39
N TRP A 3 -10.12 -0.56 -20.52
CA TRP A 3 -9.42 0.73 -20.67
C TRP A 3 -8.18 0.69 -21.54
N ILE A 4 -7.57 -0.47 -21.71
CA ILE A 4 -6.48 -0.69 -22.68
C ILE A 4 -6.96 -0.35 -24.12
N MET A 5 -8.27 -0.36 -24.34
CA MET A 5 -8.90 -0.16 -25.66
C MET A 5 -9.46 1.25 -25.92
N TRP A 6 -9.38 2.20 -24.96
CA TRP A 6 -9.85 3.55 -25.20
C TRP A 6 -8.97 4.27 -26.23
N ILE A 7 -9.59 4.70 -27.28
CA ILE A 7 -8.99 5.48 -28.37
C ILE A 7 -9.84 6.73 -28.54
N PHE A 8 -9.22 7.88 -28.32
CA PHE A 8 -9.81 9.18 -28.64
C PHE A 8 -9.45 9.57 -30.09
N PRO A 9 -10.26 10.37 -30.78
CA PRO A 9 -9.87 10.91 -32.08
C PRO A 9 -8.50 11.59 -31.99
N GLU A 10 -7.62 11.34 -32.95
CA GLU A 10 -6.27 11.90 -33.05
C GLU A 10 -5.36 11.66 -31.83
N MET A 11 -5.67 10.68 -31.02
CA MET A 11 -4.84 10.29 -29.87
C MET A 11 -3.46 9.79 -30.35
N ILE A 12 -2.42 10.25 -29.66
CA ILE A 12 -1.04 9.80 -29.87
C ILE A 12 -0.61 8.81 -28.80
N TYR A 13 0.52 8.15 -29.02
CA TYR A 13 1.10 7.17 -28.12
C TYR A 13 2.44 7.66 -27.59
N GLY A 14 2.64 7.55 -26.29
CA GLY A 14 3.87 7.98 -25.61
C GLY A 14 4.57 6.83 -24.89
N SER A 15 5.90 6.90 -24.84
CA SER A 15 6.73 5.98 -24.06
C SER A 15 8.07 6.61 -23.72
N ALA A 16 8.75 6.08 -22.70
CA ALA A 16 10.10 6.51 -22.33
C ALA A 16 11.17 5.67 -23.03
N VAL A 17 12.26 6.34 -23.44
CA VAL A 17 13.54 5.70 -23.70
C VAL A 17 14.24 5.54 -22.37
N ARG A 18 14.69 4.32 -22.05
CA ARG A 18 15.20 3.99 -20.72
C ARG A 18 16.70 3.78 -20.71
N SER A 19 17.31 3.99 -19.54
CA SER A 19 18.74 3.79 -19.36
C SER A 19 19.18 2.36 -19.69
N LYS A 20 20.35 2.26 -20.32
CA LYS A 20 21.03 0.97 -20.58
C LYS A 20 21.95 0.53 -19.43
N TYR A 21 22.20 1.42 -18.47
CA TYR A 21 23.12 1.18 -17.36
C TYR A 21 22.49 1.55 -16.03
N PRO A 22 22.70 0.73 -14.99
CA PRO A 22 22.15 1.01 -13.67
C PRO A 22 22.81 2.23 -12.99
N ARG A 23 24.06 2.57 -13.40
CA ARG A 23 24.75 3.76 -12.93
C ARG A 23 25.69 4.28 -14.02
N ALA A 24 25.37 5.45 -14.56
CA ALA A 24 26.16 6.11 -15.58
C ALA A 24 25.81 7.60 -15.63
N ILE A 25 26.77 8.46 -15.95
CA ILE A 25 26.50 9.86 -16.26
C ILE A 25 26.01 9.94 -17.70
N VAL A 26 24.89 10.62 -17.93
CA VAL A 26 24.37 10.92 -19.27
C VAL A 26 25.17 12.09 -19.85
N LYS A 27 25.98 11.84 -20.86
CA LYS A 27 26.86 12.86 -21.48
C LYS A 27 26.16 13.62 -22.60
N ALA A 28 25.33 12.94 -23.39
CA ALA A 28 24.56 13.53 -24.48
C ALA A 28 23.34 12.67 -24.83
N ILE A 29 22.30 13.31 -25.33
CA ILE A 29 21.08 12.66 -25.83
C ILE A 29 20.83 13.17 -27.26
N HIS A 30 21.01 12.30 -28.26
CA HIS A 30 20.83 12.64 -29.66
C HIS A 30 19.43 12.23 -30.09
N THR A 31 18.57 13.21 -30.37
CA THR A 31 17.14 13.03 -30.67
C THR A 31 16.77 13.34 -32.12
N GLU A 32 17.71 13.88 -32.90
CA GLU A 32 17.47 14.46 -34.24
C GLU A 32 16.90 13.41 -35.21
N LYS A 33 17.46 12.19 -35.22
CA LYS A 33 16.99 11.09 -36.09
C LYS A 33 15.56 10.67 -35.72
N ALA A 34 15.25 10.61 -34.42
CA ALA A 34 13.92 10.28 -33.92
C ALA A 34 12.91 11.38 -34.28
N LYS A 35 13.26 12.66 -34.07
CA LYS A 35 12.43 13.83 -34.43
C LYS A 35 12.16 13.92 -35.92
N ALA A 36 13.08 13.47 -36.76
CA ALA A 36 12.93 13.52 -38.22
C ALA A 36 12.08 12.38 -38.79
N LEU A 37 11.73 11.35 -37.99
CA LEU A 37 10.91 10.25 -38.48
C LEU A 37 9.45 10.71 -38.66
N PRO A 38 8.86 10.55 -39.87
CA PRO A 38 7.47 10.93 -40.10
C PRO A 38 6.50 10.25 -39.12
N GLY A 39 5.58 11.02 -38.55
CA GLY A 39 4.61 10.55 -37.56
C GLY A 39 5.11 10.63 -36.10
N VAL A 40 6.36 11.04 -35.86
CA VAL A 40 6.82 11.43 -34.53
C VAL A 40 6.31 12.84 -34.22
N VAL A 41 5.65 12.98 -33.06
CA VAL A 41 5.03 14.25 -32.63
C VAL A 41 6.00 15.09 -31.81
N CYS A 42 6.69 14.42 -30.84
CA CYS A 42 7.73 15.08 -30.04
C CYS A 42 8.71 14.05 -29.44
N VAL A 43 9.89 14.56 -29.10
CA VAL A 43 10.84 13.89 -28.20
C VAL A 43 11.22 14.90 -27.14
N LEU A 44 10.86 14.62 -25.88
CA LEU A 44 11.05 15.50 -24.75
C LEU A 44 12.19 14.99 -23.85
N THR A 45 12.97 15.92 -23.34
CA THR A 45 14.05 15.68 -22.39
C THR A 45 13.74 16.36 -21.05
N ALA A 46 14.63 16.23 -20.07
CA ALA A 46 14.49 16.89 -18.77
C ALA A 46 14.34 18.43 -18.89
N ASP A 47 14.92 19.04 -19.93
CA ASP A 47 14.86 20.49 -20.18
C ASP A 47 13.47 20.95 -20.62
N ASP A 48 12.62 20.04 -21.09
CA ASP A 48 11.25 20.35 -21.55
C ASP A 48 10.23 20.32 -20.41
N VAL A 49 10.65 20.00 -19.17
CA VAL A 49 9.77 19.95 -18.01
C VAL A 49 9.49 21.36 -17.48
N PRO A 50 8.22 21.83 -17.49
CA PRO A 50 7.93 23.22 -17.13
C PRO A 50 8.05 23.52 -15.63
N GLY A 51 7.88 22.51 -14.77
CA GLY A 51 7.97 22.62 -13.32
C GLY A 51 9.18 21.89 -12.76
N LYS A 52 8.97 21.00 -11.80
CA LYS A 52 10.04 20.23 -11.16
C LYS A 52 10.17 18.84 -11.79
N ASN A 53 11.35 18.53 -12.32
CA ASN A 53 11.65 17.24 -12.96
C ASN A 53 11.84 16.10 -11.93
N LYS A 54 10.97 16.02 -10.92
CA LYS A 54 11.00 14.99 -9.89
C LYS A 54 9.58 14.61 -9.46
N VAL A 55 9.40 13.33 -9.23
CA VAL A 55 8.21 12.73 -8.61
C VAL A 55 8.62 11.92 -7.37
N GLY A 56 7.66 11.44 -6.63
CA GLY A 56 7.86 10.59 -5.46
C GLY A 56 6.82 10.82 -4.40
N HIS A 57 6.18 9.75 -3.97
CA HIS A 57 5.02 9.74 -3.08
C HIS A 57 5.28 10.44 -1.73
N LEU A 58 6.33 10.05 -1.01
CA LEU A 58 6.73 10.67 0.27
C LEU A 58 7.96 11.55 0.15
N LYS A 59 8.87 11.22 -0.76
CA LYS A 59 10.11 11.94 -1.00
C LYS A 59 10.27 12.12 -2.51
N GLN A 60 10.31 13.36 -2.96
CA GLN A 60 10.49 13.70 -4.37
C GLN A 60 11.96 13.52 -4.78
N ASP A 61 12.42 12.29 -4.84
CA ASP A 61 13.80 11.94 -5.21
C ASP A 61 13.90 11.20 -6.55
N TRP A 62 12.78 10.83 -7.17
CA TRP A 62 12.73 10.11 -8.44
C TRP A 62 12.70 11.08 -9.61
N ASP A 63 13.73 11.07 -10.45
CA ASP A 63 13.78 11.91 -11.64
C ASP A 63 12.77 11.44 -12.69
N THR A 64 11.92 12.35 -13.18
CA THR A 64 10.99 12.05 -14.30
C THR A 64 11.77 11.65 -15.55
N MET A 65 12.86 12.38 -15.83
CA MET A 65 13.87 12.07 -16.85
C MET A 65 15.26 12.47 -16.33
N ILE A 66 16.25 11.66 -16.61
CA ILE A 66 17.64 11.97 -16.25
C ILE A 66 18.18 13.04 -17.20
N ALA A 67 18.61 14.17 -16.66
CA ALA A 67 19.18 15.26 -17.43
C ALA A 67 20.60 14.94 -17.93
N VAL A 68 21.04 15.65 -18.99
CA VAL A 68 22.45 15.62 -19.39
C VAL A 68 23.33 16.15 -18.26
N GLY A 69 24.37 15.42 -17.92
CA GLY A 69 25.25 15.68 -16.77
C GLY A 69 24.85 14.92 -15.50
N ASP A 70 23.61 14.45 -15.39
CA ASP A 70 23.12 13.69 -14.23
C ASP A 70 23.42 12.19 -14.35
N THR A 71 23.31 11.49 -13.22
CA THR A 71 23.64 10.07 -13.10
C THR A 71 22.36 9.22 -13.03
N THR A 72 22.28 8.18 -13.88
CA THR A 72 21.24 7.15 -13.78
C THR A 72 21.41 6.34 -12.50
N ARG A 73 20.30 5.86 -11.91
CA ARG A 73 20.31 5.14 -10.64
C ARG A 73 19.86 3.69 -10.76
N TYR A 74 19.11 3.34 -11.85
CA TYR A 74 18.76 1.96 -12.19
C TYR A 74 18.43 1.85 -13.69
N LEU A 75 18.25 0.61 -14.18
CA LEU A 75 17.95 0.34 -15.61
C LEU A 75 16.61 0.88 -16.09
N GLY A 76 15.68 1.18 -15.18
CA GLY A 76 14.35 1.71 -15.49
C GLY A 76 14.28 3.21 -15.65
N ASP A 77 15.33 3.97 -15.33
CA ASP A 77 15.35 5.43 -15.44
C ASP A 77 15.00 5.90 -16.85
N ALA A 78 14.06 6.83 -16.95
CA ALA A 78 13.74 7.46 -18.22
C ALA A 78 14.79 8.51 -18.59
N ILE A 79 15.22 8.50 -19.85
CA ILE A 79 16.19 9.46 -20.41
C ILE A 79 15.45 10.53 -21.20
N CYS A 80 14.47 10.13 -22.01
CA CYS A 80 13.60 11.03 -22.72
C CYS A 80 12.23 10.37 -22.95
N LEU A 81 11.22 11.19 -23.26
CA LEU A 81 9.88 10.73 -23.66
C LEU A 81 9.72 10.93 -25.16
N VAL A 82 9.20 9.92 -25.84
CA VAL A 82 8.86 9.97 -27.26
C VAL A 82 7.35 9.86 -27.40
N ALA A 83 6.77 10.67 -28.29
CA ALA A 83 5.38 10.53 -28.68
C ALA A 83 5.23 10.46 -30.19
N ALA A 84 4.38 9.55 -30.66
CA ALA A 84 4.14 9.30 -32.09
C ALA A 84 2.66 8.99 -32.36
N GLU A 85 2.28 9.07 -33.63
CA GLU A 85 0.90 8.86 -34.08
C GLU A 85 0.45 7.39 -33.99
N THR A 86 1.38 6.44 -34.08
CA THR A 86 1.08 5.01 -33.91
C THR A 86 2.09 4.32 -33.00
N PRO A 87 1.74 3.19 -32.39
CA PRO A 87 2.66 2.40 -31.58
C PRO A 87 3.90 1.93 -32.35
N GLU A 88 3.75 1.61 -33.64
CA GLU A 88 4.83 1.13 -34.50
C GLU A 88 5.86 2.23 -34.75
N ILE A 89 5.40 3.46 -35.06
CA ILE A 89 6.28 4.63 -35.24
C ILE A 89 6.96 4.97 -33.90
N LEU A 90 6.23 4.87 -32.79
CA LEU A 90 6.77 5.09 -31.45
C LEU A 90 7.97 4.19 -31.16
N GLU A 91 7.85 2.87 -31.41
CA GLU A 91 8.94 1.93 -31.18
C GLU A 91 10.13 2.16 -32.13
N GLN A 92 9.87 2.52 -33.39
CA GLN A 92 10.93 2.91 -34.33
C GLN A 92 11.65 4.18 -33.85
N ALA A 93 10.92 5.19 -33.41
CA ALA A 93 11.47 6.44 -32.90
C ALA A 93 12.33 6.24 -31.66
N LYS A 94 11.86 5.42 -30.69
CA LYS A 94 12.64 5.06 -29.49
C LYS A 94 13.99 4.42 -29.86
N ALA A 95 14.02 3.57 -30.87
CA ALA A 95 15.24 2.91 -31.33
C ALA A 95 16.25 3.87 -32.01
N LEU A 96 15.79 5.01 -32.51
CA LEU A 96 16.63 6.05 -33.15
C LEU A 96 17.23 7.05 -32.17
N VAL A 97 16.82 7.03 -30.90
CA VAL A 97 17.44 7.87 -29.88
C VAL A 97 18.77 7.25 -29.46
N GLU A 98 19.84 8.00 -29.60
CA GLU A 98 21.18 7.60 -29.20
C GLU A 98 21.58 8.36 -27.93
N VAL A 99 22.12 7.66 -26.93
CA VAL A 99 22.56 8.26 -25.66
C VAL A 99 24.01 7.90 -25.39
N GLU A 100 24.80 8.92 -25.09
CA GLU A 100 26.18 8.75 -24.67
C GLU A 100 26.28 8.66 -23.16
N TYR A 101 27.00 7.64 -22.67
CA TYR A 101 27.13 7.37 -21.24
C TYR A 101 28.60 7.28 -20.82
N GLU A 102 28.90 7.87 -19.68
CA GLU A 102 30.08 7.55 -18.90
C GLU A 102 29.71 6.55 -17.80
N LYS A 103 30.14 5.30 -17.98
CA LYS A 103 29.75 4.21 -17.07
C LYS A 103 30.44 4.36 -15.71
N LEU A 104 29.68 4.18 -14.65
CA LEU A 104 30.16 4.17 -13.28
C LEU A 104 29.93 2.80 -12.64
N LYS A 105 30.73 2.46 -11.61
CA LYS A 105 30.49 1.23 -10.83
C LYS A 105 29.19 1.35 -10.05
N PRO A 106 28.20 0.47 -10.28
CA PRO A 106 26.98 0.45 -9.47
C PRO A 106 27.25 -0.20 -8.10
N VAL A 107 26.43 0.13 -7.11
CA VAL A 107 26.33 -0.56 -5.83
C VAL A 107 24.99 -1.25 -5.75
N THR A 108 24.98 -2.58 -5.70
CA THR A 108 23.75 -3.40 -5.75
C THR A 108 23.54 -4.27 -4.51
N CYS A 109 24.50 -4.24 -3.57
CA CYS A 109 24.42 -4.92 -2.30
C CYS A 109 24.24 -3.90 -1.18
N PRO A 110 23.18 -3.99 -0.34
CA PRO A 110 22.98 -3.07 0.78
C PRO A 110 24.17 -3.03 1.76
N ALA A 111 24.81 -4.18 2.02
CA ALA A 111 25.97 -4.22 2.89
C ALA A 111 27.13 -3.37 2.33
N GLU A 112 27.45 -3.52 1.03
CA GLU A 112 28.47 -2.68 0.37
C GLU A 112 28.06 -1.20 0.33
N ALA A 113 26.76 -0.91 0.17
CA ALA A 113 26.26 0.47 0.13
C ALA A 113 26.41 1.20 1.47
N MET A 114 26.50 0.47 2.58
CA MET A 114 26.70 1.01 3.93
C MET A 114 28.17 1.14 4.33
N GLU A 115 29.11 0.63 3.53
CA GLU A 115 30.54 0.75 3.81
C GLU A 115 31.02 2.20 3.68
N GLU A 116 32.05 2.55 4.43
CA GLU A 116 32.72 3.84 4.31
C GLU A 116 33.34 4.01 2.92
N GLY A 117 33.04 5.12 2.25
CA GLY A 117 33.52 5.38 0.89
C GLY A 117 32.74 4.69 -0.23
N ALA A 118 31.64 4.00 0.09
CA ALA A 118 30.75 3.43 -0.92
C ALA A 118 30.21 4.50 -1.89
N PRO A 119 30.00 4.14 -3.16
CA PRO A 119 29.39 5.06 -4.12
C PRO A 119 28.00 5.50 -3.65
N LEU A 120 27.76 6.82 -3.61
CA LEU A 120 26.46 7.36 -3.20
C LEU A 120 25.44 7.21 -4.34
N VAL A 121 24.26 6.67 -4.03
CA VAL A 121 23.10 6.64 -4.92
C VAL A 121 22.40 8.01 -4.91
N HIS A 122 22.28 8.61 -3.73
CA HIS A 122 21.82 9.99 -3.53
C HIS A 122 22.82 10.80 -2.74
N SER A 123 22.90 12.10 -2.99
CA SER A 123 23.83 13.01 -2.31
C SER A 123 23.64 13.07 -0.79
N THR A 124 22.46 12.67 -0.29
CA THR A 124 22.14 12.62 1.14
C THR A 124 22.66 11.36 1.84
N GLY A 125 23.28 10.43 1.12
CA GLY A 125 23.75 9.15 1.66
C GLY A 125 22.94 7.95 1.15
N ASN A 126 23.39 6.74 1.50
CA ASN A 126 22.75 5.50 1.10
C ASN A 126 21.74 4.94 2.13
N ILE A 127 21.65 5.50 3.32
CA ILE A 127 20.65 5.11 4.31
C ILE A 127 19.43 6.03 4.14
N LEU A 128 18.29 5.46 3.73
CA LEU A 128 17.02 6.17 3.59
C LEU A 128 16.35 6.37 4.95
N SER A 129 16.29 5.33 5.76
CA SER A 129 15.60 5.29 7.06
C SER A 129 16.29 4.33 8.01
N HIS A 130 16.22 4.64 9.30
CA HIS A 130 16.71 3.82 10.39
C HIS A 130 15.64 3.77 11.49
N GLU A 131 15.22 2.57 11.85
CA GLU A 131 14.22 2.29 12.89
C GLU A 131 14.88 1.47 14.00
N HIS A 132 14.73 1.90 15.26
CA HIS A 132 15.24 1.16 16.40
C HIS A 132 14.20 1.08 17.51
N LEU A 133 13.70 -0.13 17.75
CA LEU A 133 12.69 -0.43 18.78
C LEU A 133 13.36 -1.21 19.89
N VAL A 134 13.40 -0.62 21.09
CA VAL A 134 14.00 -1.23 22.27
C VAL A 134 13.02 -1.22 23.42
N ARG A 135 12.88 -2.36 24.08
CA ARG A 135 12.18 -2.50 25.35
C ARG A 135 12.91 -3.53 26.22
N GLY A 136 13.47 -3.08 27.34
CA GLY A 136 14.32 -3.88 28.20
C GLY A 136 15.72 -4.11 27.65
N ASN A 137 16.47 -5.04 28.26
CA ASN A 137 17.82 -5.43 27.86
C ASN A 137 17.78 -6.82 27.21
N ALA A 138 17.67 -6.85 25.87
CA ALA A 138 17.54 -8.11 25.14
C ALA A 138 18.78 -9.01 25.28
N ASP A 139 19.99 -8.44 25.26
CA ASP A 139 21.22 -9.22 25.35
C ASP A 139 21.32 -9.94 26.70
N GLU A 140 21.00 -9.28 27.79
CA GLU A 140 21.00 -9.87 29.13
C GLU A 140 19.95 -10.99 29.25
N VAL A 141 18.72 -10.74 28.81
CA VAL A 141 17.61 -11.70 28.91
C VAL A 141 17.86 -12.90 27.98
N ILE A 142 18.38 -12.71 26.77
CA ILE A 142 18.77 -13.80 25.87
C ILE A 142 19.90 -14.65 26.49
N ALA A 143 20.89 -14.01 27.11
CA ALA A 143 21.99 -14.72 27.74
C ALA A 143 21.50 -15.63 28.88
N ALA A 144 20.55 -15.16 29.69
CA ALA A 144 19.93 -15.87 30.81
C ALA A 144 18.89 -16.92 30.40
N SER A 145 18.35 -16.85 29.19
CA SER A 145 17.30 -17.75 28.71
C SER A 145 17.82 -19.18 28.50
N LYS A 146 16.97 -20.16 28.79
CA LYS A 146 17.29 -21.59 28.65
C LYS A 146 17.54 -22.02 27.23
N TYR A 147 16.63 -21.64 26.33
CA TYR A 147 16.71 -21.96 24.91
C TYR A 147 16.80 -20.67 24.07
N LYS A 148 17.64 -20.69 23.04
CA LYS A 148 17.83 -19.57 22.15
C LYS A 148 18.23 -20.06 20.76
N VAL A 149 17.69 -19.37 19.74
CA VAL A 149 17.94 -19.65 18.33
C VAL A 149 18.38 -18.36 17.66
N THR A 150 19.54 -18.39 17.00
CA THR A 150 20.02 -17.31 16.14
C THR A 150 20.09 -17.83 14.71
N ARG A 151 19.45 -17.15 13.78
CA ARG A 151 19.45 -17.50 12.35
C ARG A 151 19.50 -16.24 11.49
N HIS A 152 20.07 -16.41 10.32
CA HIS A 152 20.06 -15.45 9.24
C HIS A 152 19.01 -15.88 8.21
N TYR A 153 18.19 -14.92 7.75
CA TYR A 153 17.13 -15.12 6.75
C TYR A 153 17.25 -14.09 5.65
N GLU A 154 17.02 -14.54 4.42
CA GLU A 154 16.93 -13.69 3.25
C GLU A 154 15.55 -13.83 2.61
N THR A 155 14.96 -12.69 2.23
CA THR A 155 13.73 -12.67 1.43
C THR A 155 14.01 -12.03 0.07
N PRO A 156 13.50 -12.64 -1.03
CA PRO A 156 13.86 -12.19 -2.37
C PRO A 156 13.07 -10.96 -2.83
N TRP A 157 13.53 -10.35 -3.91
CA TRP A 157 12.71 -9.48 -4.75
C TRP A 157 11.43 -10.22 -5.18
N THR A 158 10.29 -9.55 -5.11
CA THR A 158 9.02 -10.13 -5.56
C THR A 158 8.27 -9.13 -6.42
N GLU A 159 7.78 -9.61 -7.56
CA GLU A 159 7.00 -8.86 -8.53
C GLU A 159 5.50 -8.97 -8.24
N HIS A 160 4.76 -7.87 -8.33
CA HIS A 160 3.29 -7.84 -8.14
C HIS A 160 2.57 -8.63 -9.24
N ALA A 161 3.08 -8.56 -10.45
CA ALA A 161 2.55 -9.25 -11.63
C ALA A 161 1.04 -9.04 -11.83
N PHE A 162 0.52 -7.84 -11.49
CA PHE A 162 -0.89 -7.52 -11.73
C PHE A 162 -1.23 -7.71 -13.21
N LEU A 163 -2.46 -8.18 -13.48
CA LEU A 163 -2.88 -8.57 -14.84
C LEU A 163 -2.81 -7.40 -15.83
N GLU A 164 -3.14 -6.19 -15.38
CA GLU A 164 -3.10 -4.97 -16.15
C GLU A 164 -1.82 -4.18 -15.86
N PRO A 165 -0.84 -4.09 -16.81
CA PRO A 165 0.27 -3.15 -16.70
C PRO A 165 -0.21 -1.70 -16.58
N GLU A 166 0.65 -0.83 -16.08
CA GLU A 166 0.38 0.58 -15.88
C GLU A 166 -0.05 1.25 -17.19
N CYS A 167 -1.10 2.04 -17.11
CA CYS A 167 -1.66 2.77 -18.23
C CYS A 167 -2.28 4.09 -17.76
N ALA A 168 -2.00 5.16 -18.50
CA ALA A 168 -2.69 6.43 -18.36
C ALA A 168 -3.02 7.02 -19.72
N VAL A 169 -4.16 7.71 -19.80
CA VAL A 169 -4.50 8.56 -20.93
C VAL A 169 -4.64 9.98 -20.41
N SER A 170 -3.94 10.93 -21.01
CA SER A 170 -4.06 12.33 -20.64
C SER A 170 -4.45 13.18 -21.84
N MET A 171 -5.21 14.24 -21.59
CA MET A 171 -5.61 15.20 -22.61
C MET A 171 -5.59 16.63 -22.08
N PRO A 172 -5.42 17.64 -22.94
CA PRO A 172 -5.54 19.03 -22.52
C PRO A 172 -6.96 19.32 -22.05
N PHE A 173 -7.07 20.03 -20.93
CA PHE A 173 -8.34 20.40 -20.35
C PHE A 173 -8.21 21.72 -19.56
N ASP A 174 -9.02 22.71 -19.89
CA ASP A 174 -9.13 24.00 -19.18
C ASP A 174 -7.78 24.67 -18.82
N GLY A 175 -6.86 24.71 -19.77
CA GLY A 175 -5.52 25.27 -19.59
C GLY A 175 -4.54 24.36 -18.82
N GLY A 176 -5.00 23.23 -18.33
CA GLY A 176 -4.24 22.17 -17.70
C GLY A 176 -4.42 20.83 -18.39
N VAL A 177 -4.61 19.76 -17.60
CA VAL A 177 -4.77 18.38 -18.12
C VAL A 177 -5.85 17.61 -17.36
N LEU A 178 -6.55 16.73 -18.10
CA LEU A 178 -7.37 15.66 -17.55
C LEU A 178 -6.63 14.33 -17.74
N ILE A 179 -6.51 13.55 -16.69
CA ILE A 179 -5.79 12.26 -16.66
C ILE A 179 -6.77 11.16 -16.28
N TYR A 180 -6.97 10.19 -17.16
CA TYR A 180 -7.59 8.92 -16.86
C TYR A 180 -6.49 7.94 -16.43
N SER A 181 -6.56 7.49 -15.18
CA SER A 181 -5.48 6.72 -14.55
C SER A 181 -5.96 5.38 -13.98
N THR A 182 -5.10 4.37 -14.02
CA THR A 182 -5.29 3.09 -13.32
C THR A 182 -4.33 3.01 -12.14
N ASP A 183 -4.48 3.92 -11.16
CA ASP A 183 -3.63 4.04 -9.97
C ASP A 183 -4.35 3.70 -8.66
N GLN A 184 -3.62 3.76 -7.56
CA GLN A 184 -4.11 3.57 -6.20
C GLN A 184 -4.37 4.90 -5.47
N GLY A 185 -3.89 6.04 -6.01
CA GLY A 185 -3.96 7.36 -5.39
C GLY A 185 -4.18 8.48 -6.40
N THR A 186 -5.45 8.81 -6.69
CA THR A 186 -5.79 9.89 -7.63
C THR A 186 -5.26 11.26 -7.19
N TYR A 187 -5.26 11.52 -5.88
CA TYR A 187 -4.78 12.78 -5.33
C TYR A 187 -3.26 12.89 -5.32
N ASP A 188 -2.54 11.77 -5.13
CA ASP A 188 -1.09 11.74 -5.27
C ASP A 188 -0.68 11.98 -6.73
N THR A 189 -1.37 11.31 -7.68
CA THR A 189 -1.19 11.56 -9.11
C THR A 189 -1.42 13.03 -9.48
N ARG A 190 -2.49 13.65 -8.95
CA ARG A 190 -2.78 15.08 -9.12
C ARG A 190 -1.65 15.94 -8.56
N HIS A 191 -1.24 15.69 -7.32
CA HIS A 191 -0.22 16.45 -6.62
C HIS A 191 1.13 16.43 -7.34
N GLU A 192 1.65 15.23 -7.62
CA GLU A 192 2.95 15.06 -8.28
C GLU A 192 2.95 15.63 -9.70
N THR A 193 1.86 15.42 -10.44
CA THR A 193 1.72 15.97 -11.80
C THR A 193 1.61 17.51 -11.79
N SER A 194 0.93 18.10 -10.81
CA SER A 194 0.85 19.56 -10.69
C SER A 194 2.22 20.20 -10.46
N ILE A 195 3.06 19.57 -9.65
CA ILE A 195 4.45 20.00 -9.39
C ILE A 195 5.30 19.88 -10.67
N LEU A 196 5.19 18.74 -11.38
CA LEU A 196 5.91 18.51 -12.63
C LEU A 196 5.57 19.54 -13.70
N LEU A 197 4.29 19.87 -13.83
CA LEU A 197 3.81 20.83 -14.84
C LEU A 197 3.92 22.29 -14.40
N GLY A 198 4.24 22.56 -13.13
CA GLY A 198 4.24 23.92 -12.56
C GLY A 198 2.85 24.55 -12.56
N LEU A 199 1.79 23.73 -12.44
CA LEU A 199 0.40 24.16 -12.46
C LEU A 199 -0.21 24.11 -11.04
N PRO A 200 -1.22 24.95 -10.77
CA PRO A 200 -2.00 24.80 -9.55
C PRO A 200 -2.82 23.50 -9.62
N PRO A 201 -3.04 22.80 -8.47
CA PRO A 201 -3.65 21.47 -8.44
C PRO A 201 -5.03 21.38 -9.13
N GLU A 202 -5.84 22.45 -9.12
CA GLU A 202 -7.16 22.49 -9.76
C GLU A 202 -7.11 22.45 -11.29
N LYS A 203 -5.94 22.68 -11.88
CA LYS A 203 -5.72 22.52 -13.33
C LYS A 203 -5.27 21.10 -13.73
N VAL A 204 -5.09 20.22 -12.75
CA VAL A 204 -4.80 18.81 -12.98
C VAL A 204 -5.96 17.97 -12.44
N ILE A 205 -6.81 17.50 -13.32
CA ILE A 205 -7.93 16.63 -12.96
C ILE A 205 -7.53 15.18 -13.19
N VAL A 206 -7.75 14.34 -12.20
CA VAL A 206 -7.49 12.90 -12.29
C VAL A 206 -8.78 12.13 -12.06
N GLU A 207 -9.13 11.27 -13.00
CA GLU A 207 -10.22 10.33 -12.89
C GLU A 207 -9.69 8.90 -12.83
N ASN A 208 -10.01 8.20 -11.75
CA ASN A 208 -9.60 6.81 -11.57
C ASN A 208 -10.47 5.88 -12.40
N MET A 209 -9.84 4.96 -13.09
CA MET A 209 -10.51 3.99 -13.93
C MET A 209 -10.58 2.63 -13.24
N LEU A 210 -11.21 1.64 -13.88
CA LEU A 210 -11.17 0.27 -13.37
C LEU A 210 -9.74 -0.27 -13.42
N VAL A 211 -9.21 -0.62 -12.26
CA VAL A 211 -7.83 -1.05 -12.10
C VAL A 211 -7.74 -2.58 -12.11
N GLY A 212 -6.98 -3.14 -13.02
CA GLY A 212 -6.77 -4.58 -13.20
C GLY A 212 -5.74 -5.16 -12.23
N GLY A 213 -5.88 -4.83 -10.93
CA GLY A 213 -4.95 -5.21 -9.86
C GLY A 213 -3.89 -4.14 -9.61
N GLY A 214 -3.51 -3.94 -8.35
CA GLY A 214 -2.46 -3.00 -7.93
C GLY A 214 -1.54 -3.61 -6.88
N PHE A 215 -2.11 -4.15 -5.79
CA PHE A 215 -1.39 -4.85 -4.70
C PHE A 215 -0.29 -4.01 -4.03
N GLY A 216 -0.30 -2.70 -4.22
CA GLY A 216 0.75 -1.75 -3.81
C GLY A 216 1.62 -1.23 -4.96
N GLY A 217 1.73 -1.96 -6.08
CA GLY A 217 2.61 -1.61 -7.20
C GLY A 217 2.13 -0.43 -8.06
N LYS A 218 0.92 0.11 -7.81
CA LYS A 218 0.38 1.28 -8.48
C LYS A 218 0.14 2.46 -7.52
N GLU A 219 0.87 2.48 -6.40
CA GLU A 219 0.86 3.62 -5.46
C GLU A 219 1.76 4.75 -5.98
N ASP A 220 2.95 4.42 -6.48
CA ASP A 220 3.85 5.40 -7.10
C ASP A 220 3.35 5.84 -8.47
N VAL A 221 3.61 7.09 -8.84
CA VAL A 221 3.29 7.67 -10.15
C VAL A 221 4.33 7.23 -11.18
N THR A 222 3.97 6.33 -12.09
CA THR A 222 4.91 5.70 -13.04
C THR A 222 4.74 6.16 -14.50
N VAL A 223 3.50 6.33 -14.98
CA VAL A 223 3.19 6.72 -16.37
C VAL A 223 2.29 7.94 -16.47
N GLN A 224 1.57 8.27 -15.41
CA GLN A 224 0.56 9.33 -15.37
C GLN A 224 1.18 10.70 -15.64
N HIS A 225 2.26 11.02 -14.96
CA HIS A 225 3.01 12.26 -15.11
C HIS A 225 3.65 12.38 -16.51
N GLN A 226 4.09 11.26 -17.11
CA GLN A 226 4.63 11.23 -18.46
C GLN A 226 3.54 11.51 -19.51
N ALA A 227 2.37 10.86 -19.38
CA ALA A 227 1.22 11.13 -20.22
C ALA A 227 0.77 12.59 -20.12
N ALA A 228 0.71 13.12 -18.88
CA ALA A 228 0.33 14.50 -18.63
C ALA A 228 1.31 15.52 -19.24
N LEU A 229 2.62 15.30 -19.11
CA LEU A 229 3.64 16.16 -19.69
C LEU A 229 3.52 16.21 -21.23
N ILE A 230 3.42 15.04 -21.88
CA ILE A 230 3.25 14.97 -23.33
C ILE A 230 1.96 15.68 -23.77
N ALA A 231 0.83 15.41 -23.11
CA ALA A 231 -0.46 16.04 -23.44
C ALA A 231 -0.43 17.56 -23.25
N TYR A 232 0.20 18.03 -22.17
CA TYR A 232 0.33 19.45 -21.87
C TYR A 232 1.15 20.20 -22.91
N ILE A 233 2.26 19.61 -23.39
CA ILE A 233 3.14 20.22 -24.39
C ILE A 233 2.53 20.13 -25.79
N THR A 234 2.06 18.96 -26.21
CA THR A 234 1.58 18.72 -27.58
C THR A 234 0.16 19.22 -27.82
N LYS A 235 -0.60 19.50 -26.77
CA LYS A 235 -2.04 19.83 -26.81
C LYS A 235 -2.90 18.76 -27.49
N ARG A 236 -2.44 17.49 -27.46
CA ARG A 236 -3.14 16.33 -28.01
C ARG A 236 -3.42 15.30 -26.90
N ALA A 237 -4.46 14.50 -27.08
CA ALA A 237 -4.68 13.34 -26.23
C ALA A 237 -3.55 12.33 -26.42
N VAL A 238 -3.01 11.80 -25.33
CA VAL A 238 -1.91 10.83 -25.37
C VAL A 238 -2.17 9.64 -24.46
N LYS A 239 -1.80 8.46 -24.92
CA LYS A 239 -1.81 7.22 -24.15
C LYS A 239 -0.38 6.76 -23.88
N VAL A 240 -0.03 6.59 -22.59
CA VAL A 240 1.19 5.94 -22.15
C VAL A 240 0.82 4.64 -21.46
N LYS A 241 1.33 3.53 -22.00
CA LYS A 241 1.07 2.18 -21.48
C LYS A 241 2.36 1.38 -21.49
N LEU A 242 2.71 0.76 -20.35
CA LEU A 242 3.84 -0.14 -20.28
C LEU A 242 3.49 -1.50 -20.89
N THR A 243 4.45 -2.08 -21.59
CA THR A 243 4.45 -3.52 -21.88
C THR A 243 4.67 -4.30 -20.57
N ARG A 244 4.36 -5.59 -20.55
CA ARG A 244 4.66 -6.44 -19.36
C ARG A 244 6.15 -6.40 -18.99
N LYS A 245 7.04 -6.38 -19.98
CA LYS A 245 8.48 -6.32 -19.76
C LYS A 245 8.89 -4.98 -19.12
N GLU A 246 8.35 -3.87 -19.61
CA GLU A 246 8.60 -2.53 -19.04
C GLU A 246 8.00 -2.42 -17.65
N SER A 247 6.79 -2.92 -17.41
CA SER A 247 6.15 -2.95 -16.11
C SER A 247 7.04 -3.65 -15.07
N ILE A 248 7.54 -4.85 -15.40
CA ILE A 248 8.48 -5.58 -14.54
C ILE A 248 9.78 -4.81 -14.30
N LEU A 249 10.27 -4.05 -15.30
CA LEU A 249 11.51 -3.29 -15.18
C LEU A 249 11.35 -2.03 -14.31
N VAL A 250 10.21 -1.36 -14.38
CA VAL A 250 10.06 0.04 -13.96
C VAL A 250 9.47 0.19 -12.56
N HIS A 251 8.30 -0.45 -12.30
CA HIS A 251 7.59 -0.15 -11.07
C HIS A 251 8.25 -0.73 -9.82
N PRO A 252 8.01 -0.15 -8.63
CA PRO A 252 8.59 -0.61 -7.38
C PRO A 252 8.24 -2.06 -7.05
N LYS A 253 9.20 -2.79 -6.46
CA LYS A 253 9.08 -4.19 -6.07
C LYS A 253 8.84 -4.36 -4.57
N ARG A 254 8.63 -5.61 -4.12
CA ARG A 254 8.76 -5.94 -2.70
C ARG A 254 10.22 -5.78 -2.29
N HIS A 255 10.47 -5.11 -1.18
CA HIS A 255 11.80 -5.01 -0.59
C HIS A 255 12.35 -6.40 -0.28
N PRO A 256 13.49 -6.81 -0.84
CA PRO A 256 14.24 -7.91 -0.26
C PRO A 256 14.78 -7.47 1.09
N MET A 257 14.81 -8.38 2.04
CA MET A 257 15.32 -8.11 3.38
C MET A 257 16.28 -9.19 3.82
N SER A 258 17.40 -8.74 4.41
CA SER A 258 18.34 -9.55 5.17
C SER A 258 17.99 -9.39 6.64
N ILE A 259 17.79 -10.49 7.36
CA ILE A 259 17.27 -10.50 8.72
C ILE A 259 18.12 -11.42 9.58
N ASP A 260 18.92 -10.84 10.49
CA ASP A 260 19.56 -11.57 11.55
C ASP A 260 18.64 -11.59 12.76
N LEU A 261 18.17 -12.79 13.14
CA LEU A 261 17.13 -12.94 14.16
C LEU A 261 17.59 -13.87 15.27
N THR A 262 17.58 -13.37 16.51
CA THR A 262 17.73 -14.17 17.74
C THR A 262 16.43 -14.12 18.53
N THR A 263 15.91 -15.30 18.87
CA THR A 263 14.74 -15.47 19.74
C THR A 263 15.07 -16.41 20.88
N ALA A 264 14.47 -16.19 22.05
CA ALA A 264 14.75 -16.97 23.25
C ALA A 264 13.48 -17.30 24.03
N CYS A 265 13.52 -18.41 24.78
CA CYS A 265 12.48 -18.80 25.72
C CYS A 265 13.07 -19.44 26.99
N ASP A 266 12.25 -19.52 28.03
CA ASP A 266 12.58 -20.19 29.30
C ASP A 266 12.46 -21.73 29.20
N GLU A 267 12.67 -22.43 30.30
CA GLU A 267 12.55 -23.90 30.41
C GLU A 267 11.14 -24.43 30.18
N ASN A 268 10.12 -23.58 30.28
CA ASN A 268 8.71 -23.91 30.08
C ASN A 268 8.23 -23.57 28.68
N GLY A 269 9.13 -23.08 27.78
CA GLY A 269 8.82 -22.67 26.42
C GLY A 269 8.16 -21.27 26.32
N ARG A 270 8.16 -20.46 27.40
CA ARG A 270 7.65 -19.09 27.32
C ARG A 270 8.70 -18.18 26.72
N LEU A 271 8.29 -17.44 25.71
CA LEU A 271 9.15 -16.47 25.03
C LEU A 271 9.61 -15.36 25.98
N THR A 272 10.90 -15.09 25.99
CA THR A 272 11.55 -14.14 26.90
C THR A 272 11.99 -12.89 26.16
N ALA A 273 12.78 -13.03 25.13
CA ALA A 273 13.32 -11.90 24.38
C ALA A 273 13.50 -12.18 22.88
N MET A 274 13.53 -11.10 22.11
CA MET A 274 13.86 -11.10 20.69
C MET A 274 14.90 -10.01 20.40
N LYS A 275 15.89 -10.34 19.57
CA LYS A 275 16.82 -9.36 18.96
C LYS A 275 16.84 -9.56 17.46
N ALA A 276 16.64 -8.49 16.68
CA ALA A 276 16.63 -8.54 15.24
C ALA A 276 17.43 -7.39 14.63
N VAL A 277 18.19 -7.70 13.58
CA VAL A 277 18.79 -6.71 12.68
C VAL A 277 18.15 -6.91 11.30
N VAL A 278 17.50 -5.87 10.77
CA VAL A 278 16.76 -5.92 9.50
C VAL A 278 17.37 -4.93 8.53
N VAL A 279 17.86 -5.42 7.39
CA VAL A 279 18.37 -4.57 6.31
C VAL A 279 17.47 -4.75 5.09
N ALA A 280 16.79 -3.68 4.69
CA ALA A 280 15.89 -3.66 3.54
C ALA A 280 16.58 -2.95 2.37
N ASP A 281 16.69 -3.61 1.21
CA ASP A 281 17.11 -2.96 -0.04
C ASP A 281 15.94 -2.15 -0.62
N THR A 282 16.04 -0.83 -0.59
CA THR A 282 15.01 0.05 -1.15
C THR A 282 15.23 0.40 -2.63
N GLY A 283 16.32 -0.09 -3.21
CA GLY A 283 16.68 0.20 -4.60
C GLY A 283 17.03 1.67 -4.83
N ALA A 284 16.80 2.15 -6.04
CA ALA A 284 17.31 3.43 -6.53
C ALA A 284 16.58 4.66 -5.95
N TYR A 285 15.35 4.52 -5.44
CA TYR A 285 14.52 5.63 -5.00
C TYR A 285 13.75 5.29 -3.73
N ALA A 286 13.34 6.32 -2.98
CA ALA A 286 12.69 6.16 -1.69
C ALA A 286 11.36 5.42 -1.78
N SER A 287 10.51 5.77 -2.75
CA SER A 287 9.13 5.25 -2.82
C SER A 287 8.50 5.20 -1.41
N LEU A 288 8.16 4.01 -0.93
CA LEU A 288 7.64 3.77 0.42
C LEU A 288 8.61 2.97 1.32
N GLY A 289 9.92 3.01 1.03
CA GLY A 289 10.95 2.22 1.74
C GLY A 289 11.00 2.46 3.24
N GLY A 290 10.91 3.72 3.69
CA GLY A 290 10.86 4.05 5.12
C GLY A 290 9.65 3.43 5.84
N PRO A 291 8.42 3.71 5.43
CA PRO A 291 7.22 3.09 6.01
C PRO A 291 7.19 1.56 5.93
N VAL A 292 7.72 0.94 4.87
CA VAL A 292 7.81 -0.53 4.77
C VAL A 292 8.75 -1.08 5.82
N LEU A 293 9.94 -0.46 6.00
CA LEU A 293 10.88 -0.84 7.06
C LEU A 293 10.24 -0.68 8.45
N GLN A 294 9.58 0.44 8.70
CA GLN A 294 8.92 0.70 9.97
C GLN A 294 7.87 -0.38 10.29
N ARG A 295 7.09 -0.85 9.29
CA ARG A 295 6.15 -1.96 9.48
C ARG A 295 6.87 -3.28 9.71
N ALA A 296 7.95 -3.56 9.00
CA ALA A 296 8.77 -4.74 9.24
C ALA A 296 9.23 -4.78 10.70
N CYS A 297 9.77 -3.68 11.23
CA CYS A 297 10.26 -3.60 12.60
C CYS A 297 9.13 -3.67 13.64
N THR A 298 8.03 -2.92 13.47
CA THR A 298 6.91 -2.90 14.43
C THR A 298 6.16 -4.22 14.53
N HIS A 299 6.29 -5.10 13.54
CA HIS A 299 5.63 -6.41 13.49
C HIS A 299 6.63 -7.58 13.55
N ALA A 300 7.94 -7.32 13.70
CA ALA A 300 8.96 -8.36 13.65
C ALA A 300 8.75 -9.48 14.68
N ALA A 301 8.25 -9.15 15.86
CA ALA A 301 7.98 -10.14 16.90
C ALA A 301 6.70 -10.98 16.67
N GLY A 302 5.97 -10.71 15.58
CA GLY A 302 4.72 -11.41 15.27
C GLY A 302 3.64 -11.19 16.33
N PRO A 303 2.61 -12.04 16.35
CA PRO A 303 1.51 -11.94 17.31
C PRO A 303 1.81 -12.65 18.64
N TYR A 304 3.06 -12.54 19.12
CA TYR A 304 3.53 -13.26 20.31
C TYR A 304 3.88 -12.33 21.45
N ASN A 305 3.76 -12.85 22.67
CA ASN A 305 3.96 -12.10 23.91
C ASN A 305 5.45 -11.99 24.30
N TYR A 306 6.23 -11.27 23.49
CA TYR A 306 7.58 -10.85 23.87
C TYR A 306 7.52 -9.58 24.70
N GLN A 307 8.15 -9.59 25.88
CA GLN A 307 8.22 -8.39 26.72
C GLN A 307 9.55 -7.64 26.57
N VAL A 308 10.60 -8.31 26.13
CA VAL A 308 11.92 -7.72 25.89
C VAL A 308 12.27 -7.84 24.41
N ILE A 309 12.57 -6.71 23.78
CA ILE A 309 12.92 -6.65 22.36
C ILE A 309 14.05 -5.66 22.11
N ASP A 310 14.83 -5.94 21.07
CA ASP A 310 15.82 -5.04 20.46
C ASP A 310 15.79 -5.29 18.95
N ILE A 311 15.16 -4.37 18.20
CA ILE A 311 14.94 -4.50 16.76
C ILE A 311 15.56 -3.29 16.09
N ASP A 312 16.65 -3.47 15.37
CA ASP A 312 17.35 -2.45 14.57
C ASP A 312 17.09 -2.68 13.09
N GLY A 313 16.58 -1.69 12.38
CA GLY A 313 16.24 -1.78 10.96
C GLY A 313 16.80 -0.64 10.15
N LYS A 314 17.31 -0.94 8.95
CA LYS A 314 17.79 0.07 7.98
C LYS A 314 17.23 -0.18 6.59
N ALA A 315 16.68 0.87 5.95
CA ALA A 315 16.37 0.87 4.53
C ALA A 315 17.53 1.54 3.77
N VAL A 316 18.08 0.83 2.78
CA VAL A 316 19.32 1.19 2.13
C VAL A 316 19.09 1.39 0.63
N TYR A 317 19.52 2.52 0.10
CA TYR A 317 19.55 2.79 -1.34
C TYR A 317 20.61 1.95 -2.03
N THR A 318 20.26 1.42 -3.20
CA THR A 318 21.15 0.70 -4.11
C THR A 318 20.85 1.08 -5.56
N ASN A 319 21.67 0.63 -6.53
CA ASN A 319 21.36 0.77 -7.95
C ASN A 319 20.44 -0.35 -8.50
N ASN A 320 19.70 -1.01 -7.62
CA ASN A 320 18.65 -1.98 -7.97
C ASN A 320 17.36 -1.27 -8.37
N PRO A 321 16.39 -1.97 -8.99
CA PRO A 321 15.04 -1.42 -9.18
C PRO A 321 14.48 -0.86 -7.87
N PRO A 322 13.68 0.22 -7.89
CA PRO A 322 13.06 0.73 -6.67
C PRO A 322 12.23 -0.35 -5.97
N ALA A 323 12.19 -0.31 -4.65
CA ALA A 323 11.28 -1.10 -3.84
C ALA A 323 10.27 -0.19 -3.14
N GLY A 324 9.01 -0.60 -3.11
CA GLY A 324 7.91 0.21 -2.60
C GLY A 324 6.85 -0.62 -1.89
N ALA A 325 5.61 -0.15 -1.97
CA ALA A 325 4.49 -0.88 -1.40
C ALA A 325 4.28 -2.22 -2.10
N PHE A 326 4.11 -3.26 -1.32
CA PHE A 326 3.60 -4.55 -1.77
C PHE A 326 2.77 -5.17 -0.65
N ARG A 327 1.65 -5.80 -0.97
CA ARG A 327 0.69 -6.43 -0.04
C ARG A 327 1.42 -7.15 1.10
N GLY A 328 1.12 -6.76 2.36
CA GLY A 328 1.86 -7.17 3.57
C GLY A 328 2.82 -6.09 4.08
N PHE A 329 3.39 -5.25 3.20
CA PHE A 329 4.07 -3.99 3.50
C PHE A 329 5.16 -4.14 4.58
N GLY A 330 6.15 -5.05 4.35
CA GLY A 330 7.26 -5.33 5.28
C GLY A 330 6.98 -6.45 6.29
N VAL A 331 5.72 -6.61 6.72
CA VAL A 331 5.35 -7.60 7.73
C VAL A 331 5.58 -9.05 7.27
N THR A 332 5.35 -9.34 5.99
CA THR A 332 5.51 -10.70 5.45
C THR A 332 6.94 -11.21 5.52
N GLN A 333 7.93 -10.32 5.34
CA GLN A 333 9.35 -10.66 5.37
C GLN A 333 9.78 -11.05 6.80
N THR A 334 9.47 -10.20 7.79
CA THR A 334 9.80 -10.49 9.19
C THR A 334 8.97 -11.63 9.76
N CYS A 335 7.70 -11.77 9.35
CA CYS A 335 6.84 -12.88 9.73
C CYS A 335 7.46 -14.23 9.33
N PHE A 336 8.02 -14.35 8.12
CA PHE A 336 8.72 -15.56 7.68
C PHE A 336 9.85 -15.92 8.64
N ALA A 337 10.75 -14.98 8.95
CA ALA A 337 11.88 -15.22 9.83
C ALA A 337 11.42 -15.62 11.25
N THR A 338 10.42 -14.92 11.78
CA THR A 338 9.90 -15.17 13.13
C THR A 338 9.25 -16.52 13.24
N GLU A 339 8.39 -16.90 12.29
CA GLU A 339 7.70 -18.20 12.29
C GLU A 339 8.67 -19.39 12.17
N MET A 340 9.78 -19.20 11.43
CA MET A 340 10.85 -20.20 11.36
C MET A 340 11.56 -20.36 12.71
N ASN A 341 11.93 -19.27 13.39
CA ASN A 341 12.54 -19.35 14.71
C ASN A 341 11.59 -19.92 15.76
N ILE A 342 10.29 -19.63 15.69
CA ILE A 342 9.27 -20.21 16.58
C ILE A 342 9.23 -21.74 16.46
N ASN A 343 9.31 -22.29 15.23
CA ASN A 343 9.38 -23.73 15.02
C ASN A 343 10.64 -24.35 15.67
N LEU A 344 11.81 -23.71 15.47
CA LEU A 344 13.07 -24.18 16.04
C LEU A 344 13.07 -24.12 17.58
N LEU A 345 12.49 -23.09 18.19
CA LEU A 345 12.34 -23.01 19.65
C LEU A 345 11.39 -24.10 20.17
N ALA A 346 10.27 -24.35 19.50
CA ALA A 346 9.34 -25.42 19.86
C ALA A 346 10.05 -26.78 19.86
N GLU A 347 10.83 -27.08 18.82
CA GLU A 347 11.63 -28.29 18.70
C GLU A 347 12.65 -28.41 19.85
N MET A 348 13.41 -27.34 20.15
CA MET A 348 14.40 -27.32 21.24
C MET A 348 13.76 -27.56 22.63
N CYS A 349 12.53 -27.09 22.82
CA CYS A 349 11.77 -27.31 24.07
C CYS A 349 11.11 -28.69 24.12
N GLY A 350 11.13 -29.48 23.02
CA GLY A 350 10.37 -30.71 22.92
C GLY A 350 8.86 -30.47 22.95
N MET A 351 8.39 -29.30 22.53
CA MET A 351 6.98 -28.88 22.55
C MET A 351 6.41 -28.93 21.12
N ASP A 352 5.17 -29.38 21.00
CA ASP A 352 4.45 -29.35 19.75
C ASP A 352 4.33 -27.90 19.21
N PRO A 353 4.52 -27.64 17.90
CA PRO A 353 4.47 -26.33 17.31
C PRO A 353 3.16 -25.55 17.50
N TRP A 354 2.00 -26.26 17.55
CA TRP A 354 0.72 -25.65 17.88
C TRP A 354 0.67 -25.23 19.35
N GLN A 355 1.10 -26.13 20.26
CA GLN A 355 1.12 -25.85 21.70
C GLN A 355 2.05 -24.69 22.04
N PHE A 356 3.23 -24.62 21.40
CA PHE A 356 4.19 -23.53 21.61
C PHE A 356 3.60 -22.18 21.21
N ARG A 357 2.92 -22.12 20.05
CA ARG A 357 2.23 -20.91 19.60
C ARG A 357 1.08 -20.52 20.52
N TYR A 358 0.26 -21.47 20.91
CA TYR A 358 -0.86 -21.23 21.81
C TYR A 358 -0.43 -20.73 23.20
N LEU A 359 0.66 -21.27 23.73
CA LEU A 359 1.27 -20.82 24.99
C LEU A 359 1.72 -19.37 24.94
N ASN A 360 2.28 -18.95 23.79
CA ASN A 360 2.94 -17.67 23.59
C ASN A 360 2.09 -16.65 22.82
N ALA A 361 0.89 -17.02 22.39
CA ALA A 361 -0.02 -16.10 21.70
C ALA A 361 -0.32 -14.87 22.56
N ILE A 362 -0.26 -13.68 21.94
CA ILE A 362 -0.70 -12.45 22.59
C ILE A 362 -2.19 -12.55 22.93
N ARG A 363 -2.61 -11.97 24.04
CA ARG A 363 -3.99 -11.99 24.52
C ARG A 363 -4.45 -10.59 24.90
N PRO A 364 -5.78 -10.33 24.95
CA PRO A 364 -6.33 -9.05 25.39
C PRO A 364 -5.70 -8.57 26.71
N GLY A 365 -5.37 -7.29 26.78
CA GLY A 365 -4.76 -6.65 27.95
C GLY A 365 -3.24 -6.83 28.08
N GLN A 366 -2.62 -7.69 27.28
CA GLN A 366 -1.16 -7.81 27.24
C GLN A 366 -0.56 -6.70 26.35
N VAL A 367 0.74 -6.46 26.52
CA VAL A 367 1.45 -5.42 25.76
C VAL A 367 2.04 -6.04 24.50
N LEU A 368 1.63 -5.54 23.34
CA LEU A 368 2.19 -5.91 22.04
C LEU A 368 3.69 -5.52 21.96
N PRO A 369 4.48 -6.18 21.13
CA PRO A 369 5.91 -5.85 20.98
C PRO A 369 6.19 -4.38 20.65
N ASN A 370 5.29 -3.72 19.91
CA ASN A 370 5.38 -2.29 19.60
C ASN A 370 4.95 -1.34 20.76
N GLY A 371 4.59 -1.90 21.93
CA GLY A 371 4.19 -1.13 23.12
C GLY A 371 2.69 -0.90 23.30
N GLN A 372 1.88 -1.18 22.29
CA GLN A 372 0.42 -1.02 22.36
C GLN A 372 -0.21 -2.10 23.24
N ILE A 373 -1.25 -1.74 24.00
CA ILE A 373 -2.08 -2.74 24.70
C ILE A 373 -2.93 -3.48 23.67
N ALA A 374 -2.87 -4.81 23.72
CA ALA A 374 -3.73 -5.68 22.93
C ALA A 374 -5.18 -5.50 23.37
N ASP A 375 -6.03 -5.07 22.45
CA ASP A 375 -7.44 -4.78 22.72
C ASP A 375 -8.29 -6.06 22.89
N PRO A 376 -9.57 -5.94 23.31
CA PRO A 376 -10.45 -7.10 23.52
C PRO A 376 -10.72 -7.94 22.27
N SER A 377 -10.47 -7.43 21.04
CA SER A 377 -10.64 -8.15 19.78
C SER A 377 -9.44 -9.01 19.38
N THR A 378 -8.37 -8.98 20.18
CA THR A 378 -7.15 -9.75 19.94
C THR A 378 -7.42 -11.24 19.93
N GLY A 379 -7.44 -11.85 18.73
CA GLY A 379 -8.02 -13.17 18.51
C GLY A 379 -7.05 -14.23 17.98
N LEU A 380 -5.73 -14.14 18.24
CA LEU A 380 -4.81 -15.19 17.79
C LEU A 380 -5.12 -16.55 18.40
N ALA A 381 -5.43 -16.58 19.71
CA ALA A 381 -5.74 -17.84 20.41
C ALA A 381 -6.96 -18.54 19.79
N GLU A 382 -7.99 -17.77 19.42
CA GLU A 382 -9.20 -18.27 18.78
C GLU A 382 -8.91 -18.83 17.38
N THR A 383 -8.02 -18.19 16.60
CA THR A 383 -7.62 -18.73 15.28
C THR A 383 -6.83 -20.04 15.42
N LEU A 384 -6.01 -20.18 16.45
CA LEU A 384 -5.30 -21.42 16.76
C LEU A 384 -6.27 -22.54 17.16
N GLU A 385 -7.24 -22.24 18.06
CA GLU A 385 -8.27 -23.22 18.45
C GLU A 385 -9.12 -23.68 17.25
N ALA A 386 -9.47 -22.76 16.36
CA ALA A 386 -10.29 -23.07 15.18
C ALA A 386 -9.65 -24.08 14.21
N VAL A 387 -8.32 -24.21 14.19
CA VAL A 387 -7.60 -25.15 13.33
C VAL A 387 -7.07 -26.37 14.07
N LYS A 388 -7.23 -26.46 15.38
CA LYS A 388 -6.63 -27.45 16.26
C LYS A 388 -6.93 -28.90 15.84
N ASP A 389 -8.20 -29.23 15.66
CA ASP A 389 -8.62 -30.60 15.32
C ASP A 389 -8.06 -31.03 13.95
N ILE A 390 -8.02 -30.09 12.99
CA ILE A 390 -7.44 -30.34 11.68
C ILE A 390 -5.93 -30.57 11.81
N TYR A 391 -5.25 -29.74 12.59
CA TYR A 391 -3.81 -29.87 12.85
C TYR A 391 -3.45 -31.25 13.39
N TYR A 392 -4.12 -31.71 14.44
CA TYR A 392 -3.83 -33.00 15.07
C TYR A 392 -4.34 -34.23 14.28
N SER A 393 -5.22 -34.05 13.29
CA SER A 393 -5.72 -35.14 12.46
C SER A 393 -4.81 -35.52 11.30
N HIS A 394 -3.76 -34.73 11.01
CA HIS A 394 -2.87 -34.95 9.88
C HIS A 394 -1.42 -35.17 10.35
N PRO A 395 -0.72 -36.22 9.85
CA PRO A 395 0.65 -36.51 10.26
C PRO A 395 1.69 -35.55 9.68
N TYR A 396 1.40 -34.94 8.52
CA TYR A 396 2.30 -34.03 7.81
C TYR A 396 1.66 -32.65 7.70
N VAL A 397 1.76 -31.85 8.75
CA VAL A 397 1.16 -30.53 8.81
C VAL A 397 2.16 -29.51 9.32
N GLY A 398 2.29 -28.39 8.58
CA GLY A 398 2.97 -27.19 9.00
C GLY A 398 1.97 -26.15 9.52
N ILE A 399 2.41 -25.32 10.48
CA ILE A 399 1.59 -24.26 11.06
C ILE A 399 2.37 -22.94 11.10
N GLY A 400 1.68 -21.85 10.78
CA GLY A 400 2.21 -20.49 10.89
C GLY A 400 1.12 -19.50 11.33
N CYS A 401 1.53 -18.46 12.04
CA CYS A 401 0.65 -17.39 12.53
C CYS A 401 1.10 -16.03 11.98
N ALA A 402 0.14 -15.13 11.88
CA ALA A 402 0.42 -13.76 11.43
C ALA A 402 -0.48 -12.75 12.15
N MET A 403 0.04 -11.53 12.27
CA MET A 403 -0.69 -10.35 12.68
C MET A 403 -0.44 -9.25 11.67
N LYS A 404 -1.49 -8.50 11.30
CA LYS A 404 -1.37 -7.37 10.39
C LYS A 404 -2.31 -6.24 10.78
N ASN A 405 -1.78 -5.03 10.84
CA ASN A 405 -2.58 -3.83 11.09
C ASN A 405 -3.51 -3.49 9.92
N ALA A 406 -4.63 -2.85 10.23
CA ALA A 406 -5.42 -2.04 9.31
C ALA A 406 -5.12 -0.56 9.54
N GLY A 407 -5.16 0.24 8.46
CA GLY A 407 -4.82 1.65 8.50
C GLY A 407 -3.32 1.94 8.37
N VAL A 408 -2.97 3.21 8.19
CA VAL A 408 -1.57 3.66 8.05
C VAL A 408 -0.84 3.61 9.39
N GLY A 409 -1.42 4.15 10.46
CA GLY A 409 -0.89 4.08 11.81
C GLY A 409 0.40 4.87 12.05
N VAL A 410 1.04 4.59 13.19
CA VAL A 410 2.33 5.14 13.66
C VAL A 410 2.45 6.67 13.58
N GLY A 411 1.33 7.36 13.88
CA GLY A 411 1.26 8.82 13.93
C GLY A 411 1.20 9.50 12.55
N LEU A 412 1.12 8.75 11.47
CA LEU A 412 0.89 9.32 10.15
C LEU A 412 -0.60 9.71 10.00
N PRO A 413 -0.92 10.85 9.36
CA PRO A 413 -2.30 11.22 9.08
C PRO A 413 -3.00 10.15 8.24
N ASP A 414 -4.12 9.64 8.73
CA ASP A 414 -4.91 8.61 8.06
C ASP A 414 -6.38 9.04 8.04
N THR A 415 -6.75 9.84 7.04
CA THR A 415 -8.06 10.48 6.94
C THR A 415 -8.86 9.89 5.79
N GLY A 416 -10.09 9.50 6.07
CA GLY A 416 -11.11 9.13 5.09
C GLY A 416 -12.14 10.24 4.93
N ARG A 417 -12.63 10.44 3.71
CA ARG A 417 -13.64 11.44 3.37
C ARG A 417 -14.63 10.90 2.36
N VAL A 418 -15.89 11.19 2.60
CA VAL A 418 -17.00 10.84 1.70
C VAL A 418 -17.94 12.02 1.59
N ARG A 419 -18.39 12.30 0.37
CA ARG A 419 -19.47 13.24 0.05
C ARG A 419 -20.62 12.47 -0.55
N LEU A 420 -21.80 12.62 0.02
CA LEU A 420 -23.05 12.07 -0.48
C LEU A 420 -23.87 13.19 -1.12
N ILE A 421 -24.42 12.95 -2.29
CA ILE A 421 -25.31 13.88 -2.99
C ILE A 421 -26.61 13.14 -3.26
N VAL A 422 -27.75 13.73 -2.91
CA VAL A 422 -29.06 13.16 -3.23
C VAL A 422 -29.58 13.80 -4.51
N GLU A 423 -29.74 12.98 -5.55
CA GLU A 423 -30.24 13.43 -6.85
C GLU A 423 -31.08 12.32 -7.53
N GLY A 424 -32.20 12.70 -8.12
CA GLY A 424 -33.07 11.76 -8.82
C GLY A 424 -33.65 10.64 -7.94
N GLY A 425 -33.78 10.84 -6.63
CA GLY A 425 -34.24 9.83 -5.68
C GLY A 425 -33.16 8.80 -5.32
N LYS A 426 -31.92 9.04 -5.70
CA LYS A 426 -30.76 8.21 -5.37
C LYS A 426 -29.73 8.98 -4.54
N VAL A 427 -28.92 8.22 -3.82
CA VAL A 427 -27.77 8.76 -3.07
C VAL A 427 -26.47 8.43 -3.81
N HIS A 428 -25.78 9.45 -4.27
CA HIS A 428 -24.53 9.33 -5.01
C HIS A 428 -23.34 9.43 -4.06
N ILE A 429 -22.49 8.40 -4.04
CA ILE A 429 -21.27 8.35 -3.21
C ILE A 429 -20.09 8.87 -4.02
N HIS A 430 -19.43 9.93 -3.52
CA HIS A 430 -18.18 10.45 -4.03
C HIS A 430 -17.07 10.34 -2.98
N SER A 431 -15.96 9.69 -3.32
CA SER A 431 -14.78 9.55 -2.47
C SER A 431 -13.53 9.37 -3.33
N GLY A 432 -12.38 9.87 -2.86
CA GLY A 432 -11.07 9.68 -3.50
C GLY A 432 -10.49 8.27 -3.32
N ALA A 433 -11.19 7.35 -2.68
CA ALA A 433 -10.75 5.98 -2.43
C ALA A 433 -10.78 5.12 -3.71
N SER A 434 -9.61 4.81 -4.28
CA SER A 434 -9.48 4.01 -5.50
C SER A 434 -9.84 2.55 -5.29
N CYS A 435 -10.67 2.00 -6.20
CA CYS A 435 -10.96 0.57 -6.27
C CYS A 435 -9.96 -0.12 -7.21
N ILE A 436 -9.11 -0.98 -6.65
CA ILE A 436 -8.06 -1.72 -7.37
C ILE A 436 -8.40 -3.20 -7.58
N GLY A 437 -9.67 -3.56 -7.46
CA GLY A 437 -10.20 -4.92 -7.51
C GLY A 437 -10.64 -5.48 -6.15
N GLN A 438 -10.41 -4.75 -5.04
CA GLN A 438 -10.79 -5.17 -3.68
C GLN A 438 -12.26 -4.88 -3.33
N GLY A 439 -13.00 -4.19 -4.21
CA GLY A 439 -14.43 -3.98 -4.05
C GLY A 439 -14.84 -2.83 -3.12
N VAL A 440 -13.99 -1.81 -2.90
CA VAL A 440 -14.30 -0.69 -1.99
C VAL A 440 -15.60 0.01 -2.35
N GLY A 441 -15.93 0.16 -3.63
CA GLY A 441 -17.21 0.76 -4.05
C GLY A 441 -18.41 -0.03 -3.53
N THR A 442 -18.38 -1.35 -3.65
CA THR A 442 -19.43 -2.23 -3.11
C THR A 442 -19.51 -2.14 -1.58
N VAL A 443 -18.36 -2.12 -0.91
CA VAL A 443 -18.32 -1.97 0.56
C VAL A 443 -18.94 -0.64 1.00
N LEU A 444 -18.63 0.47 0.33
CA LEU A 444 -19.21 1.78 0.67
C LEU A 444 -20.74 1.80 0.43
N VAL A 445 -21.23 1.15 -0.64
CA VAL A 445 -22.67 0.99 -0.90
C VAL A 445 -23.33 0.20 0.24
N GLN A 446 -22.76 -0.91 0.66
CA GLN A 446 -23.26 -1.72 1.77
C GLN A 446 -23.28 -0.93 3.08
N MET A 447 -22.19 -0.24 3.40
CA MET A 447 -22.09 0.56 4.64
C MET A 447 -23.08 1.72 4.65
N LEU A 448 -23.29 2.39 3.52
CA LEU A 448 -24.28 3.45 3.39
C LEU A 448 -25.69 2.89 3.54
N ALA A 449 -26.03 1.81 2.83
CA ALA A 449 -27.36 1.18 2.89
C ALA A 449 -27.73 0.80 4.32
N GLU A 450 -26.84 0.10 5.01
CA GLU A 450 -27.03 -0.33 6.40
C GLU A 450 -27.14 0.87 7.37
N SER A 451 -26.24 1.85 7.24
CA SER A 451 -26.19 2.99 8.16
C SER A 451 -27.33 3.99 7.96
N ALA A 452 -27.75 4.23 6.73
CA ALA A 452 -28.84 5.15 6.41
C ALA A 452 -30.23 4.49 6.48
N GLY A 453 -30.33 3.17 6.34
CA GLY A 453 -31.59 2.43 6.24
C GLY A 453 -32.26 2.64 4.88
N ILE A 454 -31.51 2.56 3.80
CA ILE A 454 -32.00 2.65 2.41
C ILE A 454 -31.58 1.41 1.62
N SER A 455 -32.30 1.10 0.55
CA SER A 455 -31.91 -0.01 -0.34
C SER A 455 -30.60 0.28 -1.06
N MET A 456 -29.81 -0.75 -1.33
CA MET A 456 -28.63 -0.61 -2.20
C MET A 456 -28.99 -0.18 -3.63
N ASP A 457 -30.22 -0.44 -4.09
CA ASP A 457 -30.71 -0.02 -5.40
C ASP A 457 -30.89 1.51 -5.50
N GLU A 458 -31.03 2.19 -4.36
CA GLU A 458 -31.12 3.65 -4.24
C GLU A 458 -29.76 4.32 -4.11
N ILE A 459 -28.65 3.57 -4.26
CA ILE A 459 -27.30 4.08 -4.08
C ILE A 459 -26.51 3.91 -5.37
N GLU A 460 -25.79 4.96 -5.76
CA GLU A 460 -24.88 4.95 -6.90
C GLU A 460 -23.47 5.34 -6.47
N TYR A 461 -22.51 4.44 -6.66
CA TYR A 461 -21.10 4.71 -6.39
C TYR A 461 -20.41 5.30 -7.62
N HIS A 462 -19.79 6.46 -7.45
CA HIS A 462 -18.95 7.09 -8.47
C HIS A 462 -17.47 6.81 -8.23
N ARG A 463 -16.76 6.50 -9.32
CA ARG A 463 -15.31 6.34 -9.27
C ARG A 463 -14.65 7.65 -8.84
N PRO A 464 -13.47 7.57 -8.17
CA PRO A 464 -12.73 8.76 -7.78
C PRO A 464 -12.47 9.70 -8.96
N ASN A 465 -12.85 10.97 -8.78
CA ASN A 465 -12.55 12.06 -9.71
C ASN A 465 -12.21 13.28 -8.87
N THR A 466 -11.02 13.84 -9.03
CA THR A 466 -10.51 14.92 -8.17
C THR A 466 -11.24 16.25 -8.30
N SER A 467 -12.15 16.39 -9.28
CA SER A 467 -13.03 17.56 -9.38
C SER A 467 -14.32 17.43 -8.56
N MET A 468 -14.71 16.20 -8.20
CA MET A 468 -15.99 15.91 -7.54
C MET A 468 -15.84 15.26 -6.17
N ALA A 469 -14.93 14.31 -6.05
CA ALA A 469 -14.73 13.53 -4.84
C ALA A 469 -13.78 14.23 -3.86
N PRO A 470 -14.01 14.18 -2.53
CA PRO A 470 -13.02 14.64 -1.56
C PRO A 470 -11.82 13.68 -1.51
N ASP A 471 -10.65 14.21 -1.19
CA ASP A 471 -9.45 13.42 -0.94
C ASP A 471 -9.66 12.48 0.24
N SER A 472 -9.59 11.18 0.00
CA SER A 472 -9.71 10.12 1.02
C SER A 472 -8.43 9.29 1.15
N GLY A 473 -7.31 9.81 0.68
CA GLY A 473 -5.98 9.18 0.70
C GLY A 473 -5.86 7.98 -0.23
N THR A 474 -4.63 7.60 -0.47
CA THR A 474 -4.25 6.45 -1.32
C THR A 474 -4.82 5.14 -0.79
N THR A 475 -5.25 4.26 -1.68
CA THR A 475 -5.62 2.88 -1.36
C THR A 475 -4.37 2.07 -1.06
N SER A 476 -4.00 2.03 0.21
CA SER A 476 -2.81 1.41 0.77
C SER A 476 -3.09 0.87 2.18
N GLY A 477 -2.21 0.08 2.76
CA GLY A 477 -2.19 -0.27 4.18
C GLY A 477 -3.49 -0.89 4.75
N SER A 478 -4.37 -1.46 3.92
CA SER A 478 -5.68 -2.00 4.32
C SER A 478 -6.59 -0.97 5.01
N ARG A 479 -6.54 0.30 4.57
CA ARG A 479 -7.19 1.42 5.26
C ARG A 479 -8.63 1.73 4.80
N GLN A 480 -8.99 1.43 3.55
CA GLN A 480 -10.21 1.99 2.96
C GLN A 480 -11.51 1.57 3.67
N THR A 481 -11.69 0.30 3.98
CA THR A 481 -12.89 -0.16 4.71
C THR A 481 -12.97 0.48 6.10
N LEU A 482 -11.85 0.56 6.82
CA LEU A 482 -11.79 1.16 8.15
C LEU A 482 -12.01 2.68 8.08
N VAL A 483 -11.18 3.39 7.32
CA VAL A 483 -11.05 4.85 7.41
C VAL A 483 -12.10 5.54 6.54
N THR A 484 -12.18 5.16 5.26
CA THR A 484 -13.19 5.72 4.34
C THR A 484 -14.59 5.18 4.64
N GLY A 485 -14.68 3.90 5.06
CA GLY A 485 -15.95 3.31 5.49
C GLY A 485 -16.54 4.02 6.70
N GLU A 486 -15.75 4.34 7.73
CA GLU A 486 -16.24 5.12 8.88
C GLU A 486 -16.64 6.54 8.48
N ALA A 487 -15.93 7.19 7.55
CA ALA A 487 -16.36 8.46 7.00
C ALA A 487 -17.72 8.34 6.28
N CYS A 488 -17.92 7.25 5.51
CA CYS A 488 -19.19 6.94 4.87
C CYS A 488 -20.31 6.75 5.89
N ARG A 489 -20.07 5.99 6.96
CA ARG A 489 -21.02 5.76 8.05
C ARG A 489 -21.43 7.06 8.75
N ARG A 490 -20.51 8.00 8.94
CA ARG A 490 -20.81 9.32 9.53
C ARG A 490 -21.72 10.15 8.62
N ALA A 491 -21.41 10.25 7.33
CA ALA A 491 -22.27 10.92 6.36
C ALA A 491 -23.66 10.25 6.27
N ALA A 492 -23.70 8.92 6.31
CA ALA A 492 -24.95 8.15 6.31
C ALA A 492 -25.84 8.40 7.53
N LYS A 493 -25.25 8.62 8.71
CA LYS A 493 -26.01 8.99 9.91
C LYS A 493 -26.69 10.35 9.78
N ASP A 494 -26.01 11.32 9.18
CA ASP A 494 -26.59 12.65 8.96
C ASP A 494 -27.67 12.59 7.89
N LEU A 495 -27.46 11.82 6.81
CA LEU A 495 -28.51 11.52 5.82
C LEU A 495 -29.73 10.86 6.49
N ARG A 496 -29.55 9.84 7.32
CA ARG A 496 -30.61 9.16 8.05
C ARG A 496 -31.42 10.13 8.91
N ARG A 497 -30.74 11.00 9.67
CA ARG A 497 -31.43 12.03 10.48
C ARG A 497 -32.30 12.94 9.61
N ALA A 498 -31.76 13.41 8.49
CA ALA A 498 -32.52 14.25 7.56
C ALA A 498 -33.70 13.53 6.93
N LEU A 499 -33.61 12.23 6.68
CA LEU A 499 -34.74 11.41 6.21
C LEU A 499 -35.86 11.30 7.25
N PHE A 500 -35.53 11.11 8.53
CA PHE A 500 -36.53 11.13 9.61
C PHE A 500 -37.24 12.48 9.70
N GLU A 501 -36.50 13.58 9.64
CA GLU A 501 -37.05 14.94 9.64
C GLU A 501 -37.98 15.19 8.44
N ALA A 502 -37.52 14.82 7.24
CA ALA A 502 -38.30 15.04 6.00
C ALA A 502 -39.57 14.19 5.91
N THR A 503 -39.55 12.99 6.50
CA THR A 503 -40.69 12.07 6.51
C THR A 503 -41.64 12.29 7.71
N GLY A 504 -41.27 13.14 8.67
CA GLY A 504 -42.01 13.35 9.91
C GLY A 504 -42.05 12.14 10.84
N ARG A 505 -41.21 11.15 10.63
CA ARG A 505 -41.06 9.98 11.52
C ARG A 505 -40.26 10.37 12.77
N SER A 506 -40.57 9.77 13.92
CA SER A 506 -39.79 9.97 15.13
C SER A 506 -38.41 9.31 14.96
N TYR A 507 -37.36 10.11 15.07
CA TYR A 507 -36.00 9.61 15.25
C TYR A 507 -35.89 9.13 16.70
N GLU A 508 -36.33 7.91 16.97
CA GLU A 508 -35.83 7.24 18.16
C GLU A 508 -34.36 6.94 17.89
N ALA A 509 -33.50 7.59 18.67
CA ALA A 509 -32.09 7.24 18.72
C ALA A 509 -31.99 5.82 19.30
N THR A 510 -32.36 4.81 18.53
CA THR A 510 -31.76 3.49 18.66
C THR A 510 -30.31 3.76 18.40
N GLU A 511 -29.54 3.92 19.48
CA GLU A 511 -28.10 3.88 19.42
C GLU A 511 -27.74 2.68 18.56
N MET A 512 -27.43 2.94 17.30
CA MET A 512 -26.60 2.01 16.56
C MET A 512 -25.42 1.78 17.49
N PRO A 513 -25.18 0.56 17.95
CA PRO A 513 -24.18 0.32 18.95
C PRO A 513 -22.91 1.03 18.53
N SER A 514 -22.39 1.92 19.36
CA SER A 514 -21.06 2.54 19.18
C SER A 514 -19.94 1.47 19.20
N ALA A 515 -20.36 0.22 19.19
CA ALA A 515 -19.60 -1.01 19.23
C ALA A 515 -18.74 -1.29 18.00
N TYR A 516 -18.87 -0.49 16.93
CA TYR A 516 -17.97 -0.66 15.79
C TYR A 516 -16.54 -0.10 16.00
N LEU A 517 -16.31 0.66 17.07
CA LEU A 517 -14.98 1.22 17.36
C LEU A 517 -14.48 1.00 18.79
N SER A 518 -15.23 0.37 19.66
CA SER A 518 -14.80 0.21 21.06
C SER A 518 -15.19 -1.06 21.77
N ASN A 519 -15.80 -2.05 21.13
CA ASN A 519 -15.96 -3.38 21.78
C ASN A 519 -16.41 -4.44 20.78
N VAL A 520 -15.71 -5.55 20.80
CA VAL A 520 -16.08 -6.84 20.20
C VAL A 520 -17.51 -7.21 20.59
N MET A 521 -18.39 -7.26 19.61
CA MET A 521 -19.69 -7.92 19.79
C MET A 521 -19.55 -9.39 19.38
N VAL A 522 -19.60 -10.26 20.35
CA VAL A 522 -20.17 -11.59 20.16
C VAL A 522 -21.60 -11.36 19.72
N ALA A 523 -21.96 -11.87 18.52
CA ALA A 523 -23.33 -11.83 18.04
C ALA A 523 -24.23 -12.56 19.04
N LYS A 524 -24.81 -11.82 19.97
CA LYS A 524 -26.09 -12.20 20.56
C LYS A 524 -27.14 -11.64 19.63
N GLU A 525 -27.98 -12.51 19.12
CA GLU A 525 -29.22 -12.13 18.45
C GLU A 525 -29.91 -11.05 19.28
N SER A 526 -29.85 -9.81 18.80
CA SER A 526 -30.62 -8.72 19.37
C SER A 526 -32.05 -8.89 18.88
N PRO A 527 -33.07 -8.67 19.73
CA PRO A 527 -34.46 -8.74 19.28
C PRO A 527 -34.70 -7.75 18.15
N GLU A 528 -35.50 -8.16 17.18
CA GLU A 528 -35.92 -7.44 15.99
C GLU A 528 -36.35 -5.99 16.30
N THR A 529 -35.39 -5.06 16.26
CA THR A 529 -35.70 -3.69 15.90
C THR A 529 -35.85 -3.69 14.39
N ALA A 530 -37.07 -3.68 13.90
CA ALA A 530 -37.37 -3.53 12.49
C ALA A 530 -36.59 -2.34 11.96
N ALA A 531 -35.56 -2.62 11.13
CA ALA A 531 -34.71 -1.59 10.55
C ALA A 531 -35.67 -0.68 9.74
N VAL A 532 -35.85 0.58 10.15
CA VAL A 532 -36.62 1.54 9.38
C VAL A 532 -35.95 1.69 8.04
N THR A 533 -36.61 1.24 6.98
CA THR A 533 -36.14 1.37 5.61
C THR A 533 -36.88 2.53 4.96
N PHE A 534 -36.16 3.40 4.27
CA PHE A 534 -36.74 4.50 3.50
C PHE A 534 -36.85 4.09 2.03
N THR A 535 -37.96 4.52 1.39
CA THR A 535 -38.22 4.27 -0.03
C THR A 535 -37.51 5.30 -0.92
N ALA A 536 -37.46 5.05 -2.24
CA ALA A 536 -36.90 6.00 -3.23
C ALA A 536 -37.64 7.36 -3.19
N GLU A 537 -38.98 7.35 -3.00
CA GLU A 537 -39.77 8.58 -2.90
C GLU A 537 -39.41 9.37 -1.63
N GLU A 538 -39.16 8.69 -0.52
CA GLU A 538 -38.70 9.34 0.72
C GLU A 538 -37.31 9.90 0.58
N VAL A 539 -36.38 9.18 -0.06
CA VAL A 539 -35.03 9.67 -0.40
C VAL A 539 -35.12 10.91 -1.29
N ALA A 540 -36.03 10.92 -2.28
CA ALA A 540 -36.25 12.05 -3.18
C ALA A 540 -36.69 13.35 -2.48
N LEU A 541 -37.22 13.29 -1.26
CA LEU A 541 -37.52 14.49 -0.45
C LEU A 541 -36.27 15.31 -0.14
N LEU A 542 -35.09 14.69 -0.22
CA LEU A 542 -33.79 15.32 0.04
C LEU A 542 -33.03 15.69 -1.24
N ASN A 543 -33.68 15.63 -2.42
CA ASN A 543 -33.01 16.00 -3.67
C ASN A 543 -32.33 17.37 -3.57
N GLY A 544 -31.07 17.45 -4.02
CA GLY A 544 -30.22 18.63 -3.95
C GLY A 544 -29.51 18.82 -2.61
N LYS A 545 -29.73 17.93 -1.63
CA LYS A 545 -28.99 17.94 -0.36
C LYS A 545 -27.66 17.18 -0.50
N GLU A 546 -26.70 17.65 0.28
CA GLU A 546 -25.38 17.04 0.38
C GLU A 546 -25.06 16.70 1.85
N PHE A 547 -24.35 15.58 2.04
CA PHE A 547 -23.85 15.17 3.36
C PHE A 547 -22.38 14.84 3.24
N TYR A 548 -21.63 15.21 4.26
CA TYR A 548 -20.18 15.03 4.27
C TYR A 548 -19.75 14.27 5.53
N GLY A 549 -18.90 13.28 5.33
CA GLY A 549 -18.30 12.53 6.43
C GLY A 549 -16.78 12.55 6.35
N GLU A 550 -16.18 12.72 7.50
CA GLU A 550 -14.73 12.64 7.67
C GLU A 550 -14.40 11.81 8.91
N TYR A 551 -13.37 11.00 8.79
CA TYR A 551 -12.79 10.26 9.89
C TYR A 551 -11.27 10.31 9.83
N LEU A 552 -10.65 10.69 10.94
CA LEU A 552 -9.21 10.62 11.15
C LEU A 552 -8.90 9.49 12.13
N ALA A 553 -8.20 8.47 11.67
CA ALA A 553 -7.68 7.41 12.53
C ALA A 553 -6.49 7.95 13.33
N LYS A 554 -6.70 8.17 14.63
CA LYS A 554 -5.67 8.72 15.51
C LYS A 554 -4.74 7.62 16.00
N THR A 555 -3.45 7.82 15.77
CA THR A 555 -2.38 6.91 16.23
C THR A 555 -1.20 7.72 16.73
N ASP A 556 -0.35 7.09 17.54
CA ASP A 556 0.84 7.71 18.10
C ASP A 556 2.06 7.43 17.22
N LYS A 557 3.00 8.40 17.19
CA LYS A 557 4.28 8.22 16.51
C LYS A 557 5.12 7.15 17.19
N MET A 558 5.98 6.52 16.42
CA MET A 558 7.04 5.68 16.97
C MET A 558 7.88 6.49 17.97
N GLY A 559 8.11 5.90 19.16
CA GLY A 559 8.86 6.58 20.23
C GLY A 559 8.12 7.77 20.86
N ALA A 560 6.78 7.85 20.74
CA ALA A 560 6.00 8.84 21.47
C ALA A 560 6.22 8.69 22.99
N ASP A 561 6.27 9.82 23.70
CA ASP A 561 6.42 9.87 25.16
C ASP A 561 5.06 9.59 25.82
N VAL A 562 4.58 8.36 25.62
CA VAL A 562 3.37 7.79 26.23
C VAL A 562 3.65 6.37 26.67
N GLU A 563 3.09 5.95 27.80
CA GLU A 563 3.37 4.64 28.39
C GLU A 563 2.95 3.48 27.46
N TYR A 564 1.78 3.61 26.82
CA TYR A 564 1.22 2.62 25.90
C TYR A 564 0.76 3.30 24.61
N PRO A 565 1.65 3.45 23.59
CA PRO A 565 1.31 4.12 22.35
C PRO A 565 0.30 3.31 21.53
N VAL A 566 -0.66 3.99 20.94
CA VAL A 566 -1.57 3.40 19.95
C VAL A 566 -0.89 3.43 18.57
N SER A 567 -0.15 2.39 18.25
CA SER A 567 0.54 2.30 16.95
C SER A 567 -0.43 2.16 15.78
N HIS A 568 -1.51 1.39 15.96
CA HIS A 568 -2.53 1.13 14.95
C HIS A 568 -3.91 1.00 15.60
N VAL A 569 -4.93 1.42 14.86
CA VAL A 569 -6.32 1.41 15.36
C VAL A 569 -6.94 0.02 15.35
N ALA A 570 -6.43 -0.90 14.54
CA ALA A 570 -6.97 -2.24 14.40
C ALA A 570 -5.92 -3.25 13.94
N TYR A 571 -6.08 -4.52 14.37
CA TYR A 571 -5.25 -5.65 13.93
C TYR A 571 -6.11 -6.84 13.49
N GLY A 572 -5.68 -7.52 12.41
CA GLY A 572 -6.17 -8.84 12.04
C GLY A 572 -5.18 -9.92 12.45
N TYR A 573 -5.68 -11.08 12.84
CA TYR A 573 -4.92 -12.26 13.26
C TYR A 573 -5.26 -13.44 12.37
N ALA A 574 -4.28 -14.29 12.09
CA ALA A 574 -4.48 -15.48 11.28
C ALA A 574 -3.60 -16.63 11.74
N THR A 575 -4.14 -17.85 11.68
CA THR A 575 -3.39 -19.10 11.74
C THR A 575 -3.62 -19.85 10.44
N GLN A 576 -2.54 -20.36 9.84
CA GLN A 576 -2.60 -21.14 8.61
C GLN A 576 -1.92 -22.49 8.79
N LEU A 577 -2.53 -23.53 8.21
CA LEU A 577 -1.98 -24.87 8.13
C LEU A 577 -1.64 -25.17 6.68
N CYS A 578 -0.49 -25.82 6.48
CA CYS A 578 -0.11 -26.45 5.22
C CYS A 578 -0.08 -27.96 5.44
N ILE A 579 -1.00 -28.69 4.82
CA ILE A 579 -1.11 -30.13 4.92
C ILE A 579 -0.43 -30.73 3.70
N LEU A 580 0.49 -31.69 3.95
CA LEU A 580 1.22 -32.38 2.90
C LEU A 580 0.75 -33.82 2.78
N LYS A 581 0.85 -34.36 1.56
CA LYS A 581 0.80 -35.79 1.31
C LYS A 581 2.10 -36.45 1.73
N GLU A 582 2.10 -37.79 1.76
CA GLU A 582 3.27 -38.60 2.10
C GLU A 582 4.47 -38.36 1.15
N ASP A 583 4.21 -37.98 -0.09
CA ASP A 583 5.22 -37.62 -1.09
C ASP A 583 5.79 -36.20 -0.95
N GLY A 584 5.33 -35.43 0.06
CA GLY A 584 5.74 -34.07 0.31
C GLY A 584 5.03 -32.99 -0.52
N THR A 585 4.11 -33.39 -1.43
CA THR A 585 3.32 -32.40 -2.18
C THR A 585 2.21 -31.79 -1.31
N ILE A 586 1.86 -30.51 -1.57
CA ILE A 586 0.78 -29.85 -0.83
C ILE A 586 -0.55 -30.51 -1.18
N GLU A 587 -1.24 -31.02 -0.16
CA GLU A 587 -2.59 -31.55 -0.27
C GLU A 587 -3.61 -30.44 -0.11
N LYS A 588 -3.48 -29.63 0.96
CA LYS A 588 -4.46 -28.61 1.33
C LYS A 588 -3.83 -27.49 2.13
N MET A 589 -4.33 -26.27 1.92
CA MET A 589 -4.09 -25.13 2.80
C MET A 589 -5.38 -24.83 3.58
N VAL A 590 -5.26 -24.64 4.90
CA VAL A 590 -6.38 -24.27 5.77
C VAL A 590 -6.01 -23.00 6.52
N GLY A 591 -6.92 -22.03 6.56
CA GLY A 591 -6.70 -20.77 7.27
C GLY A 591 -7.88 -20.43 8.17
N ALA A 592 -7.60 -20.06 9.42
CA ALA A 592 -8.51 -19.35 10.30
C ALA A 592 -8.04 -17.92 10.42
N MET A 593 -8.94 -16.98 10.20
CA MET A 593 -8.65 -15.55 10.28
C MET A 593 -9.67 -14.87 11.18
N MET A 594 -9.18 -13.97 12.02
CA MET A 594 -10.01 -13.10 12.84
C MET A 594 -9.67 -11.66 12.51
N TRP A 595 -10.69 -10.94 12.08
CA TRP A 595 -10.62 -9.50 11.85
C TRP A 595 -11.35 -8.82 12.99
N GLU A 596 -10.85 -7.68 13.44
CA GLU A 596 -11.68 -6.81 14.26
C GLU A 596 -12.99 -6.57 13.53
N LYS A 597 -14.10 -6.78 14.24
CA LYS A 597 -15.41 -6.35 13.74
C LYS A 597 -15.40 -4.82 13.76
N LEU A 598 -15.24 -4.23 12.57
CA LEU A 598 -15.38 -2.79 12.34
C LEU A 598 -16.81 -2.35 12.60
#